data_fafe44192b79280137933c5a80aa7558
#
_entry.id   fafe44192b79280137933c5a80aa7558
#
_cell.length_a   1.000
_cell.length_b   1.000
_cell.length_c   1.000
_cell.angle_alpha   90.00
_cell.angle_beta   90.00
_cell.angle_gamma   90.00
#
_symmetry.space_group_name_H-M   'P 1'
#
loop_
_entity.id
_entity.type
_entity.pdbx_description
1 polymer ?
#
loop_
_entity_poly.entity_id
_entity_poly.type
_entity_poly.pdbx_seq_one_letter_code
_entity_poly.pdbx_strand_id
1 'polypeptide(L)'
;MKKDIGVSLPVYPAPCFVVAAYDEEGRACGLMAAWGGVCCSEPPCISIGVAKTRHTLGGIMARRAFTVNISSEQYLAEADYFGLASGRDRDKFADTALTPRRGDLVDAPLIEEFPISFECEVVHSADLGSHTLLVGKVVKTWAQEDCLDGTGSPDPVKVRPLIFAPRRATYYALGGEVGRAYSAGKKF
;
A
#
# COMPACT_ATOMS: atom_id res chain seq x y z
N MET A 1 -13.18 31.60 -2.89
CA MET A 1 -13.86 31.60 -1.57
C MET A 1 -13.92 30.15 -1.08
N LYS A 2 -13.55 29.87 0.19
CA LYS A 2 -13.68 28.52 0.81
C LYS A 2 -15.10 28.38 1.39
N LYS A 3 -15.63 27.14 1.33
CA LYS A 3 -16.91 26.77 1.93
C LYS A 3 -16.66 25.71 3.00
N ASP A 4 -17.34 25.81 4.15
CA ASP A 4 -17.35 24.75 5.15
C ASP A 4 -18.08 23.52 4.58
N ILE A 5 -17.44 22.35 4.65
CA ILE A 5 -17.99 21.06 4.20
C ILE A 5 -18.13 20.06 5.36
N GLY A 6 -18.05 20.53 6.61
CA GLY A 6 -18.11 19.73 7.82
C GLY A 6 -16.88 18.85 8.03
N VAL A 7 -16.92 17.99 9.07
CA VAL A 7 -15.85 17.06 9.39
C VAL A 7 -15.79 15.93 8.34
N SER A 8 -14.75 15.93 7.52
CA SER A 8 -14.59 14.96 6.44
C SER A 8 -13.11 14.82 6.04
N LEU A 9 -12.77 13.75 5.32
CA LEU A 9 -11.42 13.39 4.95
C LEU A 9 -11.22 13.36 3.40
N PRO A 10 -11.39 14.48 2.68
CA PRO A 10 -11.11 14.55 1.24
C PRO A 10 -9.59 14.71 1.00
N VAL A 11 -8.79 13.76 1.47
CA VAL A 11 -7.34 13.78 1.30
C VAL A 11 -6.98 13.16 -0.04
N TYR A 12 -6.40 13.94 -0.93
CA TYR A 12 -5.94 13.53 -2.25
C TYR A 12 -4.46 13.88 -2.45
N PRO A 13 -3.68 13.01 -3.08
CA PRO A 13 -3.99 11.63 -3.47
C PRO A 13 -3.93 10.69 -2.26
N ALA A 14 -4.82 9.69 -2.20
CA ALA A 14 -4.64 8.57 -1.29
C ALA A 14 -3.98 7.40 -2.07
N PRO A 15 -3.03 6.67 -1.46
CA PRO A 15 -2.40 5.54 -2.11
C PRO A 15 -3.37 4.35 -2.27
N CYS A 16 -3.03 3.44 -3.18
CA CYS A 16 -3.65 2.13 -3.30
C CYS A 16 -2.62 1.07 -2.90
N PHE A 17 -2.38 0.90 -1.61
CA PHE A 17 -1.48 -0.14 -1.10
C PHE A 17 -2.23 -1.46 -0.97
N VAL A 18 -1.77 -2.52 -1.62
CA VAL A 18 -2.20 -3.86 -1.26
C VAL A 18 -1.24 -4.37 -0.18
N VAL A 19 -1.76 -4.40 1.05
CA VAL A 19 -1.02 -4.88 2.22
C VAL A 19 -1.28 -6.36 2.37
N ALA A 20 -0.22 -7.17 2.43
CA ALA A 20 -0.34 -8.61 2.55
C ALA A 20 0.38 -9.15 3.79
N ALA A 21 -0.14 -10.24 4.32
CA ALA A 21 0.40 -10.99 5.45
C ALA A 21 0.01 -12.46 5.33
N TYR A 22 0.58 -13.33 6.15
CA TYR A 22 0.03 -14.65 6.39
C TYR A 22 -0.94 -14.62 7.56
N ASP A 23 -2.06 -15.31 7.45
CA ASP A 23 -3.01 -15.50 8.55
C ASP A 23 -2.50 -16.51 9.60
N GLU A 24 -3.33 -16.84 10.59
CA GLU A 24 -2.95 -17.76 11.66
C GLU A 24 -2.67 -19.18 11.14
N GLU A 25 -3.35 -19.58 10.05
CA GLU A 25 -3.16 -20.87 9.38
C GLU A 25 -2.00 -20.88 8.36
N GLY A 26 -1.31 -19.76 8.19
CA GLY A 26 -0.20 -19.62 7.25
C GLY A 26 -0.62 -19.38 5.80
N ARG A 27 -1.91 -19.09 5.54
CA ARG A 27 -2.39 -18.75 4.19
C ARG A 27 -2.10 -17.30 3.88
N ALA A 28 -1.72 -17.03 2.64
CA ALA A 28 -1.55 -15.65 2.17
C ALA A 28 -2.90 -14.91 2.21
N CYS A 29 -2.93 -13.74 2.82
CA CYS A 29 -4.10 -12.88 2.85
C CYS A 29 -3.69 -11.42 2.62
N GLY A 30 -4.62 -10.57 2.24
CA GLY A 30 -4.31 -9.16 2.00
C GLY A 30 -5.54 -8.26 2.04
N LEU A 31 -5.28 -6.96 2.06
CA LEU A 31 -6.31 -5.93 2.00
C LEU A 31 -5.79 -4.72 1.20
N MET A 32 -6.67 -3.98 0.55
CA MET A 32 -6.33 -2.69 -0.02
C MET A 32 -6.44 -1.62 1.09
N ALA A 33 -5.36 -0.87 1.30
CA ALA A 33 -5.27 0.23 2.26
C ALA A 33 -5.05 1.56 1.53
N ALA A 34 -5.91 2.52 1.80
CA ALA A 34 -5.80 3.89 1.29
C ALA A 34 -5.29 4.87 2.37
N TRP A 35 -5.32 4.48 3.64
CA TRP A 35 -4.81 5.27 4.76
C TRP A 35 -3.38 4.88 5.06
N GLY A 36 -2.40 5.49 4.36
CA GLY A 36 -1.00 5.17 4.55
C GLY A 36 -0.04 6.10 3.82
N GLY A 37 1.24 5.93 4.09
CA GLY A 37 2.31 6.69 3.46
C GLY A 37 3.62 6.57 4.22
N VAL A 38 4.69 7.15 3.65
CA VAL A 38 5.98 7.26 4.32
C VAL A 38 5.83 8.13 5.57
N CYS A 39 6.30 7.65 6.72
CA CYS A 39 6.20 8.38 8.00
C CYS A 39 7.56 8.63 8.67
N CYS A 40 8.64 8.01 8.22
CA CYS A 40 10.01 8.26 8.69
C CYS A 40 10.99 7.92 7.57
N SER A 41 12.06 8.70 7.45
CA SER A 41 13.12 8.45 6.46
C SER A 41 14.27 7.63 7.04
N GLU A 42 14.54 7.78 8.35
CA GLU A 42 15.65 7.10 9.02
C GLU A 42 15.27 6.71 10.45
N PRO A 43 15.01 5.41 10.70
CA PRO A 43 14.93 4.34 9.70
C PRO A 43 13.73 4.54 8.74
N PRO A 44 13.79 3.98 7.51
CA PRO A 44 12.70 4.11 6.56
C PRO A 44 11.45 3.39 7.08
N CYS A 45 10.34 4.10 7.23
CA CYS A 45 9.10 3.54 7.74
C CYS A 45 7.88 3.96 6.90
N ILE A 46 6.95 3.02 6.76
CA ILE A 46 5.62 3.23 6.17
C ILE A 46 4.58 3.06 7.27
N SER A 47 3.65 4.01 7.38
CA SER A 47 2.45 3.87 8.23
C SER A 47 1.26 3.41 7.40
N ILE A 48 0.41 2.58 8.00
CA ILE A 48 -0.88 2.17 7.44
C ILE A 48 -1.96 2.15 8.52
N GLY A 49 -3.15 2.64 8.17
CA GLY A 49 -4.34 2.53 9.02
C GLY A 49 -5.19 1.35 8.55
N VAL A 50 -5.28 0.30 9.36
CA VAL A 50 -6.04 -0.91 9.04
C VAL A 50 -7.31 -0.96 9.88
N ALA A 51 -8.48 -1.05 9.23
CA ALA A 51 -9.74 -1.20 9.94
C ALA A 51 -9.75 -2.51 10.76
N LYS A 52 -10.21 -2.44 12.01
CA LYS A 52 -10.21 -3.57 12.96
C LYS A 52 -11.01 -4.79 12.48
N THR A 53 -11.92 -4.57 11.53
CA THR A 53 -12.72 -5.62 10.90
C THR A 53 -11.99 -6.42 9.84
N ARG A 54 -10.82 -5.97 9.39
CA ARG A 54 -10.06 -6.63 8.32
C ARG A 54 -9.37 -7.89 8.85
N HIS A 55 -9.59 -9.01 8.16
CA HIS A 55 -9.00 -10.32 8.49
C HIS A 55 -7.48 -10.29 8.58
N THR A 56 -6.83 -9.64 7.64
CA THR A 56 -5.37 -9.54 7.55
C THR A 56 -4.71 -8.90 8.78
N LEU A 57 -5.45 -8.07 9.55
CA LEU A 57 -4.90 -7.42 10.75
C LEU A 57 -4.41 -8.44 11.79
N GLY A 58 -5.16 -9.52 12.01
CA GLY A 58 -4.77 -10.58 12.95
C GLY A 58 -3.42 -11.20 12.59
N GLY A 59 -3.23 -11.56 11.33
CA GLY A 59 -1.96 -12.11 10.84
C GLY A 59 -0.79 -11.13 10.98
N ILE A 60 -0.99 -9.84 10.65
CA ILE A 60 0.04 -8.80 10.84
C ILE A 60 0.45 -8.68 12.30
N MET A 61 -0.52 -8.66 13.21
CA MET A 61 -0.25 -8.51 14.65
C MET A 61 0.46 -9.74 15.23
N ALA A 62 0.05 -10.95 14.83
CA ALA A 62 0.64 -12.20 15.29
C ALA A 62 2.09 -12.37 14.81
N ARG A 63 2.36 -12.07 13.53
CA ARG A 63 3.68 -12.26 12.91
C ARG A 63 4.59 -11.05 13.03
N ARG A 64 4.06 -9.89 13.44
CA ARG A 64 4.80 -8.62 13.50
C ARG A 64 5.42 -8.26 12.14
N ALA A 65 4.79 -8.66 11.04
CA ALA A 65 5.29 -8.53 9.69
C ALA A 65 4.15 -8.30 8.68
N PHE A 66 4.42 -7.52 7.68
CA PHE A 66 3.54 -7.33 6.52
C PHE A 66 4.35 -6.86 5.31
N THR A 67 3.75 -6.96 4.14
CA THR A 67 4.28 -6.30 2.95
C THR A 67 3.35 -5.18 2.50
N VAL A 68 3.93 -4.15 1.89
CA VAL A 68 3.20 -3.12 1.16
C VAL A 68 3.52 -3.27 -0.31
N ASN A 69 2.51 -3.53 -1.13
CA ASN A 69 2.67 -3.74 -2.55
C ASN A 69 1.96 -2.61 -3.31
N ILE A 70 2.69 -1.91 -4.17
CA ILE A 70 2.16 -0.80 -4.99
C ILE A 70 1.49 -1.41 -6.21
N SER A 71 0.18 -1.25 -6.32
CA SER A 71 -0.54 -1.67 -7.52
C SER A 71 -0.36 -0.67 -8.66
N SER A 72 -0.47 -1.15 -9.89
CA SER A 72 -0.50 -0.32 -11.09
C SER A 72 -1.91 -0.27 -11.70
N GLU A 73 -2.12 0.64 -12.66
CA GLU A 73 -3.38 0.75 -13.42
C GLU A 73 -3.82 -0.57 -14.07
N GLN A 74 -2.87 -1.40 -14.46
CA GLN A 74 -3.12 -2.69 -15.10
C GLN A 74 -3.79 -3.69 -14.14
N TYR A 75 -3.60 -3.55 -12.83
CA TYR A 75 -4.17 -4.41 -11.78
C TYR A 75 -5.25 -3.71 -10.96
N LEU A 76 -5.98 -2.78 -11.58
CA LEU A 76 -7.05 -2.01 -10.92
C LEU A 76 -8.13 -2.91 -10.30
N ALA A 77 -8.61 -3.89 -11.06
CA ALA A 77 -9.69 -4.77 -10.62
C ALA A 77 -9.26 -5.65 -9.45
N GLU A 78 -8.05 -6.21 -9.52
CA GLU A 78 -7.46 -7.05 -8.47
C GLU A 78 -7.23 -6.23 -7.20
N ALA A 79 -6.64 -5.03 -7.30
CA ALA A 79 -6.41 -4.15 -6.16
C ALA A 79 -7.73 -3.74 -5.48
N ASP A 80 -8.76 -3.38 -6.25
CA ASP A 80 -10.09 -3.06 -5.73
C ASP A 80 -10.72 -4.27 -5.04
N TYR A 81 -10.60 -5.47 -5.63
CA TYR A 81 -11.11 -6.70 -5.04
C TYR A 81 -10.50 -6.99 -3.67
N PHE A 82 -9.20 -6.70 -3.45
CA PHE A 82 -8.58 -6.78 -2.12
C PHE A 82 -9.21 -5.81 -1.11
N GLY A 83 -9.83 -4.74 -1.58
CA GLY A 83 -10.62 -3.81 -0.75
C GLY A 83 -12.04 -4.30 -0.44
N LEU A 84 -12.67 -5.00 -1.38
CA LEU A 84 -14.08 -5.43 -1.32
C LEU A 84 -14.27 -6.74 -0.55
N ALA A 85 -13.54 -7.80 -0.95
CA ALA A 85 -13.71 -9.12 -0.38
C ALA A 85 -13.09 -9.26 1.02
N SER A 86 -13.66 -10.16 1.84
CA SER A 86 -13.08 -10.55 3.13
C SER A 86 -12.21 -11.81 2.97
N GLY A 87 -10.99 -11.78 3.55
CA GLY A 87 -10.14 -12.97 3.61
C GLY A 87 -10.68 -14.10 4.51
N ARG A 88 -11.77 -13.85 5.29
CA ARG A 88 -12.48 -14.91 6.02
C ARG A 88 -13.29 -15.81 5.09
N ASP A 89 -13.79 -15.25 3.99
CA ASP A 89 -14.78 -15.90 3.14
C ASP A 89 -14.19 -16.29 1.78
N ARG A 90 -13.08 -15.67 1.37
CA ARG A 90 -12.50 -15.82 0.03
C ARG A 90 -10.98 -15.90 0.07
N ASP A 91 -10.44 -16.78 -0.78
CA ASP A 91 -9.02 -16.75 -1.15
C ASP A 91 -8.82 -15.72 -2.28
N LYS A 92 -8.42 -14.51 -1.89
CA LYS A 92 -8.29 -13.40 -2.84
C LYS A 92 -7.15 -13.59 -3.83
N PHE A 93 -6.09 -14.29 -3.44
CA PHE A 93 -4.98 -14.60 -4.35
C PHE A 93 -5.42 -15.55 -5.43
N ALA A 94 -6.14 -16.64 -5.05
CA ALA A 94 -6.71 -17.59 -6.02
C ALA A 94 -7.77 -16.92 -6.92
N ASP A 95 -8.66 -16.10 -6.35
CA ASP A 95 -9.74 -15.43 -7.09
C ASP A 95 -9.19 -14.44 -8.14
N THR A 96 -8.05 -13.76 -7.87
CA THR A 96 -7.44 -12.77 -8.74
C THR A 96 -6.29 -13.31 -9.59
N ALA A 97 -5.92 -14.57 -9.42
CA ALA A 97 -4.75 -15.20 -10.05
C ALA A 97 -3.42 -14.44 -9.78
N LEU A 98 -3.36 -13.67 -8.68
CA LEU A 98 -2.12 -13.05 -8.24
C LEU A 98 -1.28 -14.06 -7.44
N THR A 99 0.04 -13.98 -7.61
CA THR A 99 0.99 -14.93 -7.02
C THR A 99 1.56 -14.41 -5.70
N PRO A 100 1.23 -15.02 -4.55
CA PRO A 100 1.89 -14.69 -3.29
C PRO A 100 3.29 -15.31 -3.23
N ARG A 101 4.34 -14.51 -3.34
CA ARG A 101 5.73 -14.93 -3.16
C ARG A 101 6.17 -14.67 -1.72
N ARG A 102 6.76 -15.64 -1.06
CA ARG A 102 7.29 -15.46 0.30
C ARG A 102 8.34 -14.34 0.34
N GLY A 103 8.25 -13.46 1.33
CA GLY A 103 9.27 -12.44 1.61
C GLY A 103 10.60 -13.09 2.02
N ASP A 104 11.70 -12.40 1.75
CA ASP A 104 13.05 -12.89 2.07
C ASP A 104 13.43 -12.62 3.52
N LEU A 105 13.01 -11.47 4.06
CA LEU A 105 13.42 -10.99 5.38
C LEU A 105 12.27 -10.94 6.39
N VAL A 106 11.01 -10.99 5.93
CA VAL A 106 9.84 -10.96 6.80
C VAL A 106 8.91 -12.14 6.53
N ASP A 107 8.18 -12.60 7.54
CA ASP A 107 7.19 -13.66 7.38
C ASP A 107 5.85 -13.11 6.88
N ALA A 108 5.89 -12.59 5.64
CA ALA A 108 4.75 -12.04 4.92
C ALA A 108 4.92 -12.23 3.41
N PRO A 109 3.84 -12.40 2.62
CA PRO A 109 3.93 -12.60 1.18
C PRO A 109 4.05 -11.26 0.43
N LEU A 110 4.89 -11.22 -0.61
CA LEU A 110 4.89 -10.21 -1.66
C LEU A 110 3.85 -10.57 -2.72
N ILE A 111 3.47 -9.63 -3.56
CA ILE A 111 2.67 -9.87 -4.78
C ILE A 111 3.60 -9.78 -5.98
N GLU A 112 3.84 -10.93 -6.65
CA GLU A 112 4.86 -11.05 -7.70
C GLU A 112 4.61 -10.13 -8.89
N GLU A 113 3.34 -9.93 -9.26
CA GLU A 113 2.93 -9.15 -10.41
C GLU A 113 3.00 -7.62 -10.19
N PHE A 114 3.10 -7.17 -8.94
CA PHE A 114 3.07 -5.74 -8.65
C PHE A 114 4.46 -5.10 -8.82
N PRO A 115 4.51 -3.87 -9.37
CA PRO A 115 5.78 -3.26 -9.77
C PRO A 115 6.73 -2.94 -8.62
N ILE A 116 6.22 -2.66 -7.42
CA ILE A 116 7.04 -2.36 -6.24
C ILE A 116 6.45 -3.05 -5.02
N SER A 117 7.31 -3.65 -4.21
CA SER A 117 6.93 -4.26 -2.93
C SER A 117 7.94 -3.92 -1.83
N PHE A 118 7.44 -3.69 -0.63
CA PHE A 118 8.22 -3.40 0.58
C PHE A 118 8.00 -4.49 1.61
N GLU A 119 9.07 -5.07 2.14
CA GLU A 119 9.04 -5.95 3.30
C GLU A 119 9.13 -5.09 4.57
N CYS A 120 8.18 -5.25 5.48
CA CYS A 120 8.02 -4.40 6.65
C CYS A 120 7.94 -5.20 7.96
N GLU A 121 8.79 -4.83 8.92
CA GLU A 121 8.68 -5.25 10.33
C GLU A 121 7.80 -4.26 11.09
N VAL A 122 6.80 -4.74 11.85
CA VAL A 122 5.96 -3.86 12.69
C VAL A 122 6.78 -3.35 13.88
N VAL A 123 7.10 -2.07 13.88
CA VAL A 123 7.85 -1.41 14.97
C VAL A 123 6.94 -0.67 15.95
N HIS A 124 5.75 -0.25 15.50
CA HIS A 124 4.78 0.43 16.36
C HIS A 124 3.35 0.10 15.94
N SER A 125 2.44 0.08 16.90
CA SER A 125 1.00 -0.01 16.64
C SER A 125 0.22 0.82 17.66
N ALA A 126 -0.85 1.49 17.21
CA ALA A 126 -1.71 2.30 18.07
C ALA A 126 -3.19 2.10 17.70
N ASP A 127 -4.03 2.04 18.72
CA ASP A 127 -5.48 1.99 18.58
C ASP A 127 -6.02 3.41 18.31
N LEU A 128 -6.68 3.61 17.16
CA LEU A 128 -7.31 4.88 16.78
C LEU A 128 -8.86 4.77 16.76
N GLY A 129 -9.44 3.82 17.48
CA GLY A 129 -10.88 3.57 17.47
C GLY A 129 -11.29 2.56 16.40
N SER A 130 -11.78 2.99 15.24
CA SER A 130 -12.18 2.09 14.14
C SER A 130 -11.01 1.41 13.43
N HIS A 131 -9.82 1.99 13.52
CA HIS A 131 -8.59 1.52 12.85
C HIS A 131 -7.47 1.30 13.85
N THR A 132 -6.59 0.37 13.54
CA THR A 132 -5.26 0.25 14.13
C THR A 132 -4.26 0.92 13.20
N LEU A 133 -3.52 1.90 13.72
CA LEU A 133 -2.33 2.42 13.04
C LEU A 133 -1.20 1.42 13.23
N LEU A 134 -0.57 1.04 12.14
CA LEU A 134 0.65 0.23 12.13
C LEU A 134 1.78 1.06 11.52
N VAL A 135 2.96 0.98 12.12
CA VAL A 135 4.20 1.52 11.53
C VAL A 135 5.12 0.35 11.24
N GLY A 136 5.41 0.15 9.97
CA GLY A 136 6.33 -0.86 9.48
C GLY A 136 7.67 -0.24 9.12
N LYS A 137 8.77 -0.72 9.73
CA LYS A 137 10.12 -0.42 9.28
C LYS A 137 10.38 -1.22 7.99
N VAL A 138 10.72 -0.52 6.92
CA VAL A 138 11.10 -1.16 5.65
C VAL A 138 12.47 -1.79 5.81
N VAL A 139 12.55 -3.10 5.62
CA VAL A 139 13.80 -3.87 5.70
C VAL A 139 14.30 -4.32 4.33
N LYS A 140 13.42 -4.37 3.33
CA LYS A 140 13.77 -4.65 1.94
C LYS A 140 12.75 -4.04 0.98
N THR A 141 13.23 -3.60 -0.18
CA THR A 141 12.40 -3.10 -1.27
C THR A 141 12.69 -3.89 -2.53
N TRP A 142 11.65 -4.29 -3.23
CA TRP A 142 11.67 -4.96 -4.52
C TRP A 142 11.05 -4.05 -5.57
N ALA A 143 11.60 -4.06 -6.77
CA ALA A 143 11.01 -3.42 -7.94
C ALA A 143 11.22 -4.30 -9.16
N GLN A 144 10.23 -4.32 -10.06
CA GLN A 144 10.37 -4.97 -11.36
C GLN A 144 11.39 -4.20 -12.21
N GLU A 145 12.28 -4.90 -12.92
CA GLU A 145 13.37 -4.29 -13.70
C GLU A 145 12.87 -3.33 -14.78
N ASP A 146 11.76 -3.65 -15.42
CA ASP A 146 11.15 -2.81 -16.46
C ASP A 146 10.53 -1.52 -15.92
N CYS A 147 10.28 -1.46 -14.62
CA CYS A 147 9.82 -0.25 -13.91
C CYS A 147 10.96 0.68 -13.48
N LEU A 148 12.23 0.30 -13.66
CA LEU A 148 13.37 1.11 -13.28
C LEU A 148 13.77 2.10 -14.39
N ASP A 149 14.29 3.25 -13.98
CA ASP A 149 14.94 4.23 -14.86
C ASP A 149 16.41 3.86 -15.09
N GLY A 150 17.14 4.70 -15.86
CA GLY A 150 18.56 4.49 -16.16
C GLY A 150 19.49 4.62 -14.94
N THR A 151 19.00 5.04 -13.78
CA THR A 151 19.75 5.12 -12.51
C THR A 151 19.48 3.93 -11.57
N GLY A 152 18.56 3.04 -11.95
CA GLY A 152 18.10 1.93 -11.12
C GLY A 152 17.03 2.32 -10.10
N SER A 153 16.41 3.51 -10.25
CA SER A 153 15.30 3.96 -9.39
C SER A 153 13.95 3.68 -10.06
N PRO A 154 12.89 3.35 -9.28
CA PRO A 154 11.55 3.20 -9.85
C PRO A 154 11.07 4.49 -10.52
N ASP A 155 10.69 4.38 -11.79
CA ASP A 155 10.13 5.48 -12.58
C ASP A 155 8.60 5.50 -12.43
N PRO A 156 8.00 6.57 -11.87
CA PRO A 156 6.55 6.62 -11.67
C PRO A 156 5.74 6.52 -12.97
N VAL A 157 6.32 6.92 -14.13
CA VAL A 157 5.67 6.78 -15.45
C VAL A 157 5.60 5.31 -15.88
N LYS A 158 6.60 4.51 -15.53
CA LYS A 158 6.63 3.06 -15.79
C LYS A 158 5.83 2.27 -14.76
N VAL A 159 5.91 2.64 -13.49
CA VAL A 159 5.15 2.03 -12.38
C VAL A 159 3.64 2.22 -12.58
N ARG A 160 3.21 3.37 -13.07
CA ARG A 160 1.79 3.73 -13.29
C ARG A 160 0.92 3.47 -12.06
N PRO A 161 1.27 4.03 -10.88
CA PRO A 161 0.59 3.70 -9.63
C PRO A 161 -0.85 4.20 -9.63
N LEU A 162 -1.75 3.43 -9.01
CA LEU A 162 -3.14 3.84 -8.77
C LEU A 162 -3.21 4.90 -7.67
N ILE A 163 -4.09 5.86 -7.86
CA ILE A 163 -4.46 6.89 -6.88
C ILE A 163 -5.94 6.72 -6.55
N PHE A 164 -6.28 6.69 -5.26
CA PHE A 164 -7.65 6.61 -4.80
C PHE A 164 -8.17 7.98 -4.34
N ALA A 165 -9.40 8.30 -4.72
CA ALA A 165 -10.13 9.47 -4.24
C ALA A 165 -11.28 9.04 -3.30
N PRO A 166 -11.08 9.03 -1.97
CA PRO A 166 -11.98 8.38 -1.01
C PRO A 166 -13.44 8.85 -1.09
N ARG A 167 -13.70 10.16 -1.13
CA ARG A 167 -15.08 10.68 -1.18
C ARG A 167 -15.81 10.42 -2.48
N ARG A 168 -15.06 10.23 -3.57
CA ARG A 168 -15.62 9.95 -4.89
C ARG A 168 -15.70 8.46 -5.17
N ALA A 169 -15.06 7.64 -4.34
CA ALA A 169 -14.90 6.21 -4.56
C ALA A 169 -14.42 5.92 -6.00
N THR A 170 -13.37 6.61 -6.43
CA THR A 170 -12.87 6.59 -7.81
C THR A 170 -11.36 6.48 -7.82
N TYR A 171 -10.84 5.70 -8.76
CA TYR A 171 -9.40 5.58 -8.99
C TYR A 171 -8.95 6.52 -10.11
N TYR A 172 -7.70 6.99 -10.02
CA TYR A 172 -7.07 7.86 -10.98
C TYR A 172 -5.67 7.35 -11.29
N ALA A 173 -5.22 7.67 -12.50
CA ALA A 173 -3.82 7.52 -12.89
C ALA A 173 -2.97 8.69 -12.40
N LEU A 174 -1.66 8.49 -12.31
CA LEU A 174 -0.70 9.57 -12.12
C LEU A 174 -0.69 10.44 -13.39
N GLY A 175 -0.81 11.76 -13.22
CA GLY A 175 -0.66 12.73 -14.32
C GLY A 175 0.79 12.95 -14.72
N GLY A 176 1.01 13.81 -15.72
CA GLY A 176 2.35 14.19 -16.17
C GLY A 176 3.14 15.00 -15.14
N GLU A 177 4.46 15.07 -15.32
CA GLU A 177 5.35 15.92 -14.53
C GLU A 177 4.93 17.39 -14.61
N VAL A 178 4.81 18.07 -13.48
CA VAL A 178 4.44 19.48 -13.37
C VAL A 178 5.60 20.39 -12.92
N GLY A 179 6.72 19.80 -12.53
CA GLY A 179 7.92 20.54 -12.13
C GLY A 179 8.88 19.75 -11.26
N ARG A 180 10.10 20.27 -11.11
CA ARG A 180 11.16 19.63 -10.32
C ARG A 180 11.09 20.08 -8.85
N ALA A 181 11.10 19.10 -7.95
CA ALA A 181 11.25 19.35 -6.51
C ALA A 181 12.59 20.05 -6.22
N TYR A 182 12.65 20.77 -5.11
CA TYR A 182 13.81 21.56 -4.67
C TYR A 182 14.32 22.62 -5.68
N SER A 183 13.59 22.84 -6.76
CA SER A 183 13.90 23.82 -7.80
C SER A 183 12.74 24.78 -8.03
N ALA A 184 11.52 24.29 -8.15
CA ALA A 184 10.35 25.12 -8.46
C ALA A 184 10.10 26.26 -7.43
N GLY A 185 10.47 26.04 -6.16
CA GLY A 185 10.35 27.03 -5.09
C GLY A 185 11.47 28.08 -5.01
N LYS A 186 12.57 27.90 -5.78
CA LYS A 186 13.73 28.83 -5.70
C LYS A 186 13.45 30.26 -6.20
N LYS A 187 12.31 30.47 -6.82
CA LYS A 187 11.86 31.80 -7.27
C LYS A 187 11.35 32.70 -6.14
N PHE A 188 11.21 32.19 -4.92
CA PHE A 188 10.87 32.93 -3.70
C PHE A 188 12.12 33.08 -2.81
#